data_40eaa9ddbbf7f4931bd161ba50a98525
#
_entry.id   40eaa9ddbbf7f4931bd161ba50a98525
#
_cell.length_a   1.000
_cell.length_b   1.000
_cell.length_c   1.000
_cell.angle_alpha   90.00
_cell.angle_beta   90.00
_cell.angle_gamma   90.00
#
_symmetry.space_group_name_H-M   'P 1'
#
loop_
_entity.id
_entity.type
_entity.pdbx_description
1 polymer ?
#
loop_
_entity_poly.entity_id
_entity_poly.type
_entity_poly.pdbx_seq_one_letter_code
_entity_poly.pdbx_strand_id
1 'polypeptide(L)'
;MTHSKATDATFSPTQRTQIKRLPQRREYDRQMIYDILDEGLVCQVGFVVNGQPFVIPTAYGRVDDRLYIHGSPASRMLRTLKAGVDVCVSVTLLDSLVLARSAFHRSMNYRSVVVFGRATLVEAVEEKLEALKAFTEHVIPN
;
A
#
# COMPACT_ATOMS: atom_id res chain seq x y z
N MET A 1 16.11 31.15 -0.54
CA MET A 1 16.35 30.27 0.62
C MET A 1 15.56 28.97 0.40
N THR A 2 16.23 27.96 -0.07
CA THR A 2 15.65 26.62 -0.21
C THR A 2 15.72 25.93 1.13
N HIS A 3 14.61 25.84 1.85
CA HIS A 3 14.48 24.93 2.97
C HIS A 3 14.44 23.49 2.39
N SER A 4 15.60 22.86 2.36
CA SER A 4 15.69 21.42 2.29
C SER A 4 14.98 20.87 3.54
N LYS A 5 13.73 20.44 3.42
CA LYS A 5 13.13 19.53 4.39
C LYS A 5 13.99 18.28 4.38
N ALA A 6 14.75 18.07 5.45
CA ALA A 6 15.32 16.76 5.71
C ALA A 6 14.18 15.77 5.64
N THR A 7 14.17 14.93 4.64
CA THR A 7 13.20 13.84 4.52
C THR A 7 13.46 12.91 5.67
N ASP A 8 12.49 12.84 6.59
CA ASP A 8 12.53 11.93 7.71
C ASP A 8 12.75 10.53 7.16
N ALA A 9 13.83 9.86 7.56
CA ALA A 9 14.22 8.55 7.04
C ALA A 9 13.24 7.43 7.47
N THR A 10 12.38 7.69 8.46
CA THR A 10 11.41 6.74 8.99
C THR A 10 10.03 7.35 9.09
N PHE A 11 9.01 6.50 8.97
CA PHE A 11 7.65 6.89 9.30
C PHE A 11 7.42 6.83 10.81
N SER A 12 6.81 7.87 11.37
CA SER A 12 6.43 7.86 12.79
C SER A 12 5.26 6.89 13.03
N PRO A 13 5.41 5.93 13.97
CA PRO A 13 4.31 5.04 14.33
C PRO A 13 3.14 5.82 14.92
N THR A 14 1.94 5.50 14.47
CA THR A 14 0.69 5.99 15.03
C THR A 14 0.02 4.90 15.85
N GLN A 15 -1.05 5.22 16.57
CA GLN A 15 -1.83 4.23 17.30
C GLN A 15 -2.34 3.10 16.38
N ARG A 16 -2.64 3.39 15.11
CA ARG A 16 -3.09 2.41 14.11
C ARG A 16 -1.94 1.57 13.54
N THR A 17 -0.76 2.15 13.41
CA THR A 17 0.39 1.50 12.75
C THR A 17 1.34 0.83 13.72
N GLN A 18 1.15 0.99 15.03
CA GLN A 18 2.02 0.39 16.03
C GLN A 18 1.82 -1.13 16.11
N ILE A 19 2.88 -1.88 15.80
CA ILE A 19 2.89 -3.34 15.92
C ILE A 19 3.14 -3.71 17.38
N LYS A 20 2.19 -4.42 17.98
CA LYS A 20 2.25 -4.84 19.39
C LYS A 20 2.80 -6.26 19.58
N ARG A 21 2.55 -7.16 18.63
CA ARG A 21 3.07 -8.53 18.63
C ARG A 21 4.41 -8.57 17.91
N LEU A 22 5.43 -9.19 18.51
CA LEU A 22 6.78 -9.28 17.96
C LEU A 22 7.31 -7.92 17.45
N PRO A 23 7.38 -6.89 18.30
CA PRO A 23 7.76 -5.54 17.85
C PRO A 23 9.17 -5.47 17.27
N GLN A 24 10.04 -6.43 17.56
CA GLN A 24 11.38 -6.54 16.96
C GLN A 24 11.36 -6.85 15.44
N ARG A 25 10.23 -7.31 14.89
CA ARG A 25 10.04 -7.57 13.45
C ARG A 25 9.41 -6.40 12.69
N ARG A 26 9.10 -5.33 13.41
CA ARG A 26 8.53 -4.14 12.78
C ARG A 26 9.61 -3.33 12.08
N GLU A 27 9.22 -2.71 11.00
CA GLU A 27 10.07 -1.80 10.25
C GLU A 27 9.26 -0.56 9.84
N TYR A 28 9.84 0.60 9.98
CA TYR A 28 9.24 1.88 9.61
C TYR A 28 10.18 2.69 8.69
N ASP A 29 11.27 2.10 8.24
CA ASP A 29 12.18 2.72 7.28
C ASP A 29 11.46 2.98 5.96
N ARG A 30 11.54 4.22 5.48
CA ARG A 30 10.84 4.63 4.26
C ARG A 30 11.29 3.84 3.04
N GLN A 31 12.59 3.63 2.90
CA GLN A 31 13.11 2.96 1.72
C GLN A 31 12.67 1.50 1.68
N MET A 32 12.70 0.80 2.80
CA MET A 32 12.19 -0.59 2.87
C MET A 32 10.71 -0.67 2.55
N ILE A 33 9.91 0.27 3.02
CA ILE A 33 8.48 0.35 2.71
C ILE A 33 8.27 0.60 1.22
N TYR A 34 9.01 1.52 0.63
CA TYR A 34 8.94 1.81 -0.80
C TYR A 34 9.38 0.61 -1.64
N ASP A 35 10.45 -0.08 -1.24
CA ASP A 35 10.94 -1.27 -1.94
C ASP A 35 9.87 -2.37 -1.99
N ILE A 36 9.17 -2.61 -0.90
CA ILE A 36 8.06 -3.58 -0.85
C ILE A 36 6.90 -3.14 -1.76
N LEU A 37 6.54 -1.86 -1.71
CA LEU A 37 5.48 -1.30 -2.55
C LEU A 37 5.85 -1.33 -4.04
N ASP A 38 7.12 -1.09 -4.37
CA ASP A 38 7.58 -1.08 -5.75
C ASP A 38 7.77 -2.48 -6.33
N GLU A 39 8.05 -3.49 -5.49
CA GLU A 39 8.15 -4.89 -5.89
C GLU A 39 6.77 -5.55 -6.06
N GLY A 40 5.80 -5.20 -5.20
CA GLY A 40 4.45 -5.75 -5.25
C GLY A 40 3.65 -5.21 -6.45
N LEU A 41 2.84 -6.05 -7.08
CA LEU A 41 2.00 -5.68 -8.24
C LEU A 41 0.53 -5.49 -7.87
N VAL A 42 0.08 -6.16 -6.83
CA VAL A 42 -1.32 -6.15 -6.39
C VAL A 42 -1.37 -5.74 -4.93
N CYS A 43 -2.25 -4.84 -4.61
CA CYS A 43 -2.59 -4.49 -3.25
C CYS A 43 -4.01 -4.95 -2.91
N GLN A 44 -4.29 -5.07 -1.61
CA GLN A 44 -5.63 -5.26 -1.07
C GLN A 44 -6.10 -3.93 -0.50
N VAL A 45 -7.23 -3.42 -1.00
CA VAL A 45 -7.83 -2.17 -0.51
C VAL A 45 -9.01 -2.51 0.38
N GLY A 46 -8.87 -2.19 1.67
CA GLY A 46 -9.91 -2.34 2.67
C GLY A 46 -10.67 -1.03 2.88
N PHE A 47 -11.98 -1.08 2.91
CA PHE A 47 -12.87 0.06 3.17
C PHE A 47 -14.21 -0.42 3.72
N VAL A 48 -15.01 0.50 4.24
CA VAL A 48 -16.30 0.20 4.84
C VAL A 48 -17.40 1.00 4.15
N VAL A 49 -18.50 0.34 3.82
CA VAL A 49 -19.71 0.97 3.28
C VAL A 49 -20.89 0.58 4.16
N ASN A 50 -21.54 1.56 4.77
CA ASN A 50 -22.70 1.35 5.64
C ASN A 50 -22.46 0.26 6.71
N GLY A 51 -21.29 0.29 7.35
CA GLY A 51 -20.89 -0.68 8.36
C GLY A 51 -20.40 -2.03 7.82
N GLN A 52 -20.51 -2.29 6.53
CA GLN A 52 -20.02 -3.51 5.90
C GLN A 52 -18.59 -3.33 5.41
N PRO A 53 -17.63 -4.12 5.91
CA PRO A 53 -16.26 -4.11 5.41
C PRO A 53 -16.14 -4.81 4.06
N PHE A 54 -15.27 -4.26 3.22
CA PHE A 54 -14.88 -4.83 1.93
C PHE A 54 -13.37 -4.87 1.83
N VAL A 55 -12.84 -5.87 1.14
CA VAL A 55 -11.44 -5.97 0.74
C VAL A 55 -11.40 -6.32 -0.73
N ILE A 56 -10.84 -5.45 -1.56
CA ILE A 56 -10.79 -5.63 -3.01
C ILE A 56 -9.32 -5.61 -3.47
N PRO A 57 -8.86 -6.63 -4.19
CA PRO A 57 -7.54 -6.62 -4.82
C PRO A 57 -7.55 -5.70 -6.05
N THR A 58 -6.47 -4.95 -6.23
CA THR A 58 -6.27 -4.12 -7.42
C THR A 58 -4.78 -3.87 -7.67
N ALA A 59 -4.43 -3.60 -8.93
CA ALA A 59 -3.11 -3.08 -9.25
C ALA A 59 -3.00 -1.61 -8.81
N TYR A 60 -1.78 -1.16 -8.61
CA TYR A 60 -1.51 0.20 -8.15
C TYR A 60 -0.22 0.75 -8.75
N GLY A 61 0.00 2.04 -8.61
CA GLY A 61 1.28 2.70 -8.84
C GLY A 61 1.62 3.58 -7.65
N ARG A 62 2.90 3.86 -7.45
CA ARG A 62 3.40 4.73 -6.38
C ARG A 62 4.18 5.90 -6.93
N VAL A 63 3.93 7.08 -6.38
CA VAL A 63 4.78 8.25 -6.54
C VAL A 63 5.00 8.84 -5.14
N ASP A 64 6.23 8.86 -4.67
CA ASP A 64 6.59 9.27 -3.32
C ASP A 64 5.71 8.56 -2.25
N ASP A 65 5.00 9.32 -1.43
CA ASP A 65 4.12 8.81 -0.37
C ASP A 65 2.68 8.55 -0.85
N ARG A 66 2.43 8.58 -2.16
CA ARG A 66 1.10 8.41 -2.73
C ARG A 66 0.97 7.10 -3.47
N LEU A 67 -0.11 6.38 -3.21
CA LEU A 67 -0.54 5.22 -3.97
C LEU A 67 -1.71 5.61 -4.87
N TYR A 68 -1.60 5.26 -6.13
CA TYR A 68 -2.63 5.50 -7.13
C TYR A 68 -3.25 4.18 -7.58
N ILE A 69 -4.56 4.15 -7.63
CA ILE A 69 -5.31 3.03 -8.19
C ILE A 69 -6.14 3.53 -9.37
N HIS A 70 -6.27 2.68 -10.36
CA HIS A 70 -6.99 2.94 -11.60
C HIS A 70 -8.00 1.84 -11.86
N GLY A 71 -9.14 2.20 -12.41
CA GLY A 71 -10.16 1.22 -12.77
C GLY A 71 -11.43 1.89 -13.30
N SER A 72 -12.45 1.07 -13.53
CA SER A 72 -13.73 1.56 -14.02
C SER A 72 -14.43 2.48 -13.01
N PRO A 73 -14.87 3.67 -13.43
CA PRO A 73 -15.69 4.55 -12.58
C PRO A 73 -16.99 3.90 -12.10
N ALA A 74 -17.45 2.87 -12.78
CA ALA A 74 -18.66 2.13 -12.44
C ALA A 74 -18.43 1.11 -11.31
N SER A 75 -17.17 0.80 -10.95
CA SER A 75 -16.90 -0.15 -9.87
C SER A 75 -17.38 0.37 -8.53
N ARG A 76 -17.87 -0.54 -7.68
CA ARG A 76 -18.29 -0.19 -6.32
C ARG A 76 -17.15 0.47 -5.54
N MET A 77 -15.95 -0.13 -5.61
CA MET A 77 -14.77 0.39 -4.94
C MET A 77 -14.51 1.84 -5.33
N LEU A 78 -14.35 2.15 -6.62
CA LEU A 78 -14.00 3.49 -7.06
C LEU A 78 -15.10 4.50 -6.76
N ARG A 79 -16.38 4.13 -6.88
CA ARG A 79 -17.48 5.00 -6.47
C ARG A 79 -17.45 5.33 -4.98
N THR A 80 -17.13 4.35 -4.14
CA THR A 80 -16.99 4.55 -2.69
C THR A 80 -15.77 5.41 -2.38
N LEU A 81 -14.62 5.11 -2.98
CA LEU A 81 -13.38 5.85 -2.74
C LEU A 81 -13.48 7.31 -3.21
N LYS A 82 -14.18 7.57 -4.30
CA LYS A 82 -14.44 8.92 -4.80
C LYS A 82 -15.17 9.80 -3.80
N ALA A 83 -15.99 9.23 -2.94
CA ALA A 83 -16.69 9.95 -1.88
C ALA A 83 -15.76 10.41 -0.73
N GLY A 84 -14.50 9.99 -0.72
CA GLY A 84 -13.50 10.40 0.26
C GLY A 84 -13.62 9.63 1.57
N VAL A 85 -13.36 8.33 1.54
CA VAL A 85 -13.41 7.44 2.70
C VAL A 85 -12.01 7.05 3.19
N ASP A 86 -11.92 6.69 4.46
CA ASP A 86 -10.71 6.10 5.00
C ASP A 86 -10.51 4.69 4.42
N VAL A 87 -9.26 4.37 4.09
CA VAL A 87 -8.87 3.09 3.52
C VAL A 87 -7.71 2.48 4.29
N CYS A 88 -7.62 1.17 4.23
CA CYS A 88 -6.46 0.40 4.63
C CYS A 88 -5.96 -0.36 3.40
N VAL A 89 -4.72 -0.13 3.01
CA VAL A 89 -4.11 -0.80 1.85
C VAL A 89 -2.99 -1.70 2.33
N SER A 90 -2.98 -2.95 1.90
CA SER A 90 -1.90 -3.88 2.21
C SER A 90 -1.26 -4.45 0.96
N VAL A 91 0.05 -4.64 1.04
CA VAL A 91 0.86 -5.36 0.05
C VAL A 91 1.64 -6.43 0.79
N THR A 92 1.61 -7.66 0.28
CA THR A 92 2.34 -8.78 0.88
C THR A 92 3.13 -9.50 -0.20
N LEU A 93 4.41 -9.73 0.09
CA LEU A 93 5.33 -10.49 -0.75
C LEU A 93 5.70 -11.77 -0.01
N LEU A 94 5.43 -12.92 -0.61
CA LEU A 94 5.86 -14.21 -0.10
C LEU A 94 7.28 -14.48 -0.60
N ASP A 95 8.25 -14.49 0.31
CA ASP A 95 9.66 -14.69 -0.05
C ASP A 95 10.04 -16.18 -0.10
N SER A 96 9.60 -16.97 0.89
CA SER A 96 9.89 -18.40 0.93
C SER A 96 8.96 -19.17 1.86
N LEU A 97 8.91 -20.47 1.65
CA LEU A 97 8.28 -21.42 2.55
C LEU A 97 9.35 -22.13 3.37
N VAL A 98 9.16 -22.21 4.67
CA VAL A 98 10.01 -22.96 5.57
C VAL A 98 9.40 -24.35 5.76
N LEU A 99 10.03 -25.37 5.17
CA LEU A 99 9.61 -26.76 5.29
C LEU A 99 10.38 -27.42 6.44
N ALA A 100 9.65 -28.10 7.30
CA ALA A 100 10.23 -28.87 8.40
C ALA A 100 9.49 -30.22 8.54
N ARG A 101 10.15 -31.21 9.12
CA ARG A 101 9.53 -32.52 9.41
C ARG A 101 8.37 -32.35 10.39
N SER A 102 8.53 -31.50 11.41
CA SER A 102 7.46 -31.16 12.35
C SER A 102 6.55 -30.08 11.75
N ALA A 103 5.25 -30.29 11.79
CA ALA A 103 4.26 -29.30 11.37
C ALA A 103 4.35 -28.00 12.16
N PHE A 104 4.75 -28.07 13.41
CA PHE A 104 4.90 -26.91 14.30
C PHE A 104 6.00 -25.94 13.85
N HIS A 105 7.06 -26.44 13.18
CA HIS A 105 8.20 -25.65 12.70
C HIS A 105 8.03 -25.19 11.25
N ARG A 106 6.94 -25.57 10.58
CA ARG A 106 6.63 -25.09 9.25
C ARG A 106 6.19 -23.62 9.31
N SER A 107 6.71 -22.81 8.42
CA SER A 107 6.47 -21.38 8.42
C SER A 107 6.66 -20.81 7.01
N MET A 108 6.48 -19.50 6.90
CA MET A 108 6.77 -18.76 5.70
C MET A 108 7.55 -17.48 6.04
N ASN A 109 8.44 -17.09 5.15
CA ASN A 109 9.07 -15.79 5.18
C ASN A 109 8.33 -14.87 4.23
N TYR A 110 7.92 -13.72 4.72
CA TYR A 110 7.18 -12.73 3.96
C TYR A 110 7.55 -11.32 4.40
N ARG A 111 7.33 -10.38 3.50
CA ARG A 111 7.39 -8.95 3.79
C ARG A 111 6.03 -8.36 3.48
N SER A 112 5.54 -7.48 4.32
CA SER A 112 4.27 -6.80 4.09
C SER A 112 4.29 -5.37 4.57
N VAL A 113 3.52 -4.55 3.88
CA VAL A 113 3.25 -3.16 4.24
C VAL A 113 1.76 -2.96 4.37
N VAL A 114 1.37 -2.25 5.42
CA VAL A 114 -0.01 -1.79 5.62
C VAL A 114 0.02 -0.27 5.67
N VAL A 115 -0.78 0.35 4.82
CA VAL A 115 -0.90 1.80 4.70
C VAL A 115 -2.31 2.23 5.07
N PHE A 116 -2.43 3.17 5.97
CA PHE A 116 -3.68 3.84 6.28
C PHE A 116 -3.71 5.21 5.64
N GLY A 117 -4.82 5.56 5.04
CA GLY A 117 -4.96 6.83 4.36
C GLY A 117 -6.41 7.14 4.01
N ARG A 118 -6.59 8.26 3.37
CA ARG A 118 -7.88 8.69 2.84
C ARG A 118 -7.80 8.73 1.32
N ALA A 119 -8.74 8.08 0.67
CA ALA A 119 -8.84 8.09 -0.77
C ALA A 119 -9.43 9.42 -1.25
N THR A 120 -8.86 9.97 -2.30
CA THR A 120 -9.35 11.17 -2.99
C THR A 120 -9.29 10.97 -4.49
N LEU A 121 -10.22 11.60 -5.22
CA LEU A 121 -10.21 11.58 -6.67
C LEU A 121 -9.10 12.51 -7.20
N VAL A 122 -8.28 12.01 -8.11
CA VAL A 122 -7.32 12.84 -8.85
C VAL A 122 -8.07 13.55 -9.98
N GLU A 123 -8.11 14.87 -9.94
CA GLU A 123 -8.84 15.70 -10.91
C GLU A 123 -7.91 16.47 -11.85
N ALA A 124 -6.76 16.95 -11.35
CA ALA A 124 -5.81 17.71 -12.16
C ALA A 124 -5.20 16.85 -13.26
N VAL A 125 -5.14 17.38 -14.47
CA VAL A 125 -4.65 16.65 -15.67
C VAL A 125 -3.20 16.22 -15.49
N GLU A 126 -2.35 17.08 -14.96
CA GLU A 126 -0.93 16.80 -14.73
C GLU A 126 -0.74 15.65 -13.74
N GLU A 127 -1.48 15.65 -12.65
CA GLU A 127 -1.43 14.57 -11.66
C GLU A 127 -2.01 13.27 -12.22
N LYS A 128 -3.07 13.32 -13.03
CA LYS A 128 -3.60 12.14 -13.72
C LYS A 128 -2.57 11.51 -14.63
N LEU A 129 -1.85 12.31 -15.41
CA LEU A 129 -0.80 11.81 -16.31
C LEU A 129 0.35 11.19 -15.53
N GLU A 130 0.80 11.83 -14.46
CA GLU A 130 1.83 11.29 -13.57
C GLU A 130 1.38 9.97 -12.95
N ALA A 131 0.16 9.91 -12.42
CA ALA A 131 -0.41 8.72 -11.81
C ALA A 131 -0.54 7.56 -12.82
N LEU A 132 -1.03 7.82 -14.03
CA LEU A 132 -1.15 6.83 -15.09
C LEU A 132 0.21 6.33 -15.56
N LYS A 133 1.19 7.21 -15.69
CA LYS A 133 2.57 6.83 -16.03
C LYS A 133 3.14 5.92 -14.95
N ALA A 134 3.07 6.32 -13.69
CA ALA A 134 3.55 5.52 -12.56
C ALA A 134 2.86 4.16 -12.51
N PHE A 135 1.55 4.10 -12.72
CA PHE A 135 0.79 2.86 -12.77
C PHE A 135 1.27 1.95 -13.91
N THR A 136 1.40 2.50 -15.12
CA THR A 136 1.81 1.72 -16.30
C THR A 136 3.23 1.18 -16.14
N GLU A 137 4.17 2.00 -15.71
CA GLU A 137 5.58 1.61 -15.50
C GLU A 137 5.73 0.58 -14.37
N HIS A 138 4.85 0.64 -13.37
CA HIS A 138 4.85 -0.31 -12.27
C HIS A 138 4.33 -1.69 -12.68
N VAL A 139 3.24 -1.73 -13.46
CA VAL A 139 2.61 -2.99 -13.88
C VAL A 139 3.33 -3.63 -15.07
N ILE A 140 3.83 -2.80 -15.98
CA ILE A 140 4.54 -3.24 -17.20
C ILE A 140 5.83 -2.44 -17.31
N PRO A 141 6.88 -2.80 -16.57
CA PRO A 141 8.16 -2.11 -16.68
C PRO A 141 8.75 -2.33 -18.08
N ASN A 142 9.27 -1.26 -18.66
CA ASN A 142 10.00 -1.30 -19.93
C ASN A 142 11.40 -1.91 -19.76
#